data_ef24246dcd612a551b16b03507711d5a
#
_entry.id   ef24246dcd612a551b16b03507711d5a
#
_cell.length_a   1.000
_cell.length_b   1.000
_cell.length_c   1.000
_cell.angle_alpha   90.00
_cell.angle_beta   90.00
_cell.angle_gamma   90.00
#
_symmetry.space_group_name_H-M   'P 1'
#
loop_
_entity.id
_entity.type
_entity.pdbx_description
1 polymer ?
#
loop_
_entity_poly.entity_id
_entity_poly.type
_entity_poly.pdbx_seq_one_letter_code
_entity_poly.pdbx_strand_id
1 'polypeptide(L)'
;MPLFHCDLFIKEDVGTDEQREDLKKQILQAKEDNRGTQGGGNPGCWRSTATYNMDWVYESMRVLSNEANKQYFEGDRIFKMLLDKSTNRDYNIWTNVNEVGSKNVLHTHTTDAWAGIYYLQAEGTGNLVFTNPANILLQCNTKSPYTRKTGIKPKDGMLVLWPGWVPHEVEENQSNKQRINLAWGINYN
;
A
#
# COMPACT_ATOMS: atom_id res chain seq x y z
N MET A 1 23.77 11.79 -11.57
CA MET A 1 22.36 11.96 -11.20
C MET A 1 21.56 10.85 -11.86
N PRO A 2 20.92 9.94 -11.13
CA PRO A 2 20.10 8.91 -11.74
C PRO A 2 18.86 9.56 -12.39
N LEU A 3 18.55 9.21 -13.64
CA LEU A 3 17.40 9.75 -14.37
C LEU A 3 16.06 9.15 -13.89
N PHE A 4 16.08 7.95 -13.31
CA PHE A 4 14.92 7.25 -12.80
C PHE A 4 15.25 6.69 -11.42
N HIS A 5 15.16 7.54 -10.42
CA HIS A 5 15.29 7.15 -9.03
C HIS A 5 13.89 7.12 -8.40
N CYS A 6 13.60 6.04 -7.74
CA CYS A 6 12.36 5.89 -6.97
C CYS A 6 12.72 5.24 -5.64
N ASP A 7 12.50 5.96 -4.55
CA ASP A 7 12.65 5.41 -3.21
C ASP A 7 11.35 4.74 -2.77
N LEU A 8 11.53 3.66 -2.05
CA LEU A 8 10.48 2.99 -1.31
C LEU A 8 10.71 3.28 0.18
N PHE A 9 9.70 3.83 0.83
CA PHE A 9 9.75 4.10 2.26
C PHE A 9 9.10 2.95 3.00
N ILE A 10 9.84 2.35 3.92
CA ILE A 10 9.38 1.16 4.65
C ILE A 10 9.52 1.41 6.14
N LYS A 11 8.47 1.11 6.88
CA LYS A 11 8.48 1.07 8.34
C LYS A 11 7.97 -0.30 8.79
N GLU A 12 8.77 -1.00 9.57
CA GLU A 12 8.41 -2.30 10.15
C GLU A 12 7.86 -2.13 11.57
N ASP A 13 7.22 -3.16 12.08
CA ASP A 13 6.73 -3.25 13.47
C ASP A 13 5.76 -2.12 13.88
N VAL A 14 4.91 -1.68 12.95
CA VAL A 14 3.87 -0.68 13.21
C VAL A 14 2.73 -1.32 14.01
N GLY A 15 2.45 -0.75 15.17
CA GLY A 15 1.47 -1.25 16.12
C GLY A 15 1.96 -2.44 16.97
N THR A 16 1.32 -2.66 18.09
CA THR A 16 1.53 -3.85 18.92
C THR A 16 0.75 -5.05 18.36
N ASP A 17 1.09 -6.25 18.79
CA ASP A 17 0.33 -7.47 18.40
C ASP A 17 -1.15 -7.36 18.80
N GLU A 18 -1.42 -6.80 19.98
CA GLU A 18 -2.78 -6.59 20.49
C GLU A 18 -3.56 -5.60 19.59
N GLN A 19 -2.94 -4.48 19.21
CA GLN A 19 -3.56 -3.51 18.31
C GLN A 19 -3.84 -4.11 16.93
N ARG A 20 -2.92 -4.91 16.41
CA ARG A 20 -3.10 -5.59 15.10
C ARG A 20 -4.23 -6.62 15.15
N GLU A 21 -4.30 -7.42 16.21
CA GLU A 21 -5.37 -8.42 16.37
C GLU A 21 -6.74 -7.77 16.57
N ASP A 22 -6.83 -6.66 17.32
CA ASP A 22 -8.08 -5.93 17.49
C ASP A 22 -8.57 -5.34 16.15
N LEU A 23 -7.70 -4.68 15.40
CA LEU A 23 -8.03 -4.14 14.08
C LEU A 23 -8.43 -5.24 13.10
N LYS A 24 -7.75 -6.37 13.11
CA LYS A 24 -8.11 -7.53 12.29
C LYS A 24 -9.51 -8.05 12.59
N LYS A 25 -9.88 -8.16 13.88
CA LYS A 25 -11.23 -8.54 14.30
C LYS A 25 -12.29 -7.57 13.80
N GLN A 26 -12.05 -6.25 13.92
CA GLN A 26 -12.97 -5.22 13.41
C GLN A 26 -13.18 -5.34 11.89
N ILE A 27 -12.11 -5.57 11.13
CA ILE A 27 -12.17 -5.72 9.66
C ILE A 27 -12.95 -6.99 9.27
N LEU A 28 -12.67 -8.11 9.90
CA LEU A 28 -13.35 -9.37 9.62
C LEU A 28 -14.83 -9.30 10.00
N GLN A 29 -15.17 -8.67 11.12
CA GLN A 29 -16.56 -8.42 11.49
C GLN A 29 -17.28 -7.54 10.47
N ALA A 30 -16.63 -6.47 9.98
CA ALA A 30 -17.20 -5.63 8.93
C ALA A 30 -17.43 -6.40 7.62
N LYS A 31 -16.60 -7.39 7.31
CA LYS A 31 -16.81 -8.28 6.17
C LYS A 31 -18.01 -9.20 6.37
N GLU A 32 -18.18 -9.78 7.54
CA GLU A 32 -19.34 -10.61 7.90
C GLU A 32 -20.64 -9.79 7.85
N ASP A 33 -20.61 -8.54 8.29
CA ASP A 33 -21.74 -7.60 8.27
C ASP A 33 -22.02 -7.02 6.86
N ASN A 34 -21.33 -7.48 5.81
CA ASN A 34 -21.42 -6.95 4.43
C ASN A 34 -21.17 -5.44 4.30
N ARG A 35 -20.31 -4.87 5.15
CA ARG A 35 -19.94 -3.45 5.12
C ARG A 35 -18.84 -3.13 4.09
N GLY A 36 -18.94 -3.73 2.90
CA GLY A 36 -17.97 -3.59 1.83
C GLY A 36 -18.49 -4.18 0.53
N THR A 37 -17.60 -4.28 -0.46
CA THR A 37 -17.90 -4.80 -1.79
C THR A 37 -16.94 -5.92 -2.17
N GLN A 38 -17.44 -6.86 -2.97
CA GLN A 38 -16.61 -7.90 -3.58
C GLN A 38 -15.95 -7.37 -4.87
N GLY A 39 -14.72 -7.77 -5.11
CA GLY A 39 -14.04 -7.62 -6.39
C GLY A 39 -13.13 -6.40 -6.48
N GLY A 40 -13.59 -5.19 -6.34
CA GLY A 40 -12.75 -3.99 -6.48
C GLY A 40 -11.71 -4.03 -7.62
N GLY A 41 -11.99 -4.78 -8.73
CA GLY A 41 -11.04 -5.07 -9.81
C GLY A 41 -10.13 -6.28 -9.57
N ASN A 42 -10.13 -6.88 -8.39
CA ASN A 42 -9.27 -8.01 -8.03
C ASN A 42 -10.15 -9.21 -7.61
N PRO A 43 -10.20 -10.29 -8.40
CA PRO A 43 -10.94 -11.49 -8.03
C PRO A 43 -10.52 -12.04 -6.66
N GLY A 44 -11.50 -12.42 -5.83
CA GLY A 44 -11.25 -12.93 -4.48
C GLY A 44 -10.87 -11.84 -3.45
N CYS A 45 -11.05 -10.56 -3.78
CA CYS A 45 -10.82 -9.45 -2.84
C CYS A 45 -12.16 -8.90 -2.33
N TRP A 46 -12.31 -8.81 -1.01
CA TRP A 46 -13.31 -7.94 -0.38
C TRP A 46 -12.67 -6.61 -0.01
N ARG A 47 -13.37 -5.51 -0.27
CA ARG A 47 -12.89 -4.15 -0.04
C ARG A 47 -13.92 -3.34 0.74
N SER A 48 -13.45 -2.55 1.70
CA SER A 48 -14.28 -1.64 2.49
C SER A 48 -13.60 -0.31 2.75
N THR A 49 -14.39 0.77 2.76
CA THR A 49 -13.99 2.10 3.22
C THR A 49 -14.54 2.41 4.62
N ALA A 50 -14.98 1.39 5.37
CA ALA A 50 -15.44 1.56 6.73
C ALA A 50 -14.33 2.12 7.63
N THR A 51 -14.74 2.92 8.62
CA THR A 51 -13.83 3.47 9.63
C THR A 51 -13.62 2.45 10.74
N TYR A 52 -12.37 2.32 11.18
CA TYR A 52 -11.93 1.43 12.25
C TYR A 52 -11.16 2.21 13.31
N ASN A 53 -10.98 1.61 14.47
CA ASN A 53 -10.10 2.16 15.51
C ASN A 53 -8.63 1.87 15.16
N MET A 54 -7.99 2.79 14.43
CA MET A 54 -6.64 2.62 13.90
C MET A 54 -5.80 3.90 13.91
N ASP A 55 -5.99 4.77 14.91
CA ASP A 55 -5.27 6.05 15.03
C ASP A 55 -3.75 5.87 14.99
N TRP A 56 -3.24 4.80 15.54
CA TRP A 56 -1.83 4.44 15.53
C TRP A 56 -1.29 4.09 14.11
N VAL A 57 -2.14 3.55 13.23
CA VAL A 57 -1.79 3.35 11.80
C VAL A 57 -1.73 4.71 11.11
N TYR A 58 -2.75 5.55 11.30
CA TYR A 58 -2.79 6.90 10.72
C TYR A 58 -1.56 7.73 11.10
N GLU A 59 -1.18 7.71 12.37
CA GLU A 59 0.02 8.42 12.82
C GLU A 59 1.29 7.91 12.14
N SER A 60 1.43 6.61 11.99
CA SER A 60 2.57 6.00 11.30
C SER A 60 2.58 6.34 9.81
N MET A 61 1.42 6.34 9.15
CA MET A 61 1.27 6.77 7.75
C MET A 61 1.67 8.24 7.59
N ARG A 62 1.21 9.11 8.50
CA ARG A 62 1.52 10.53 8.52
C ARG A 62 3.02 10.78 8.65
N VAL A 63 3.66 10.13 9.58
CA VAL A 63 5.12 10.27 9.81
C VAL A 63 5.87 9.86 8.56
N LEU A 64 5.59 8.67 7.99
CA LEU A 64 6.29 8.17 6.82
C LEU A 64 6.05 9.05 5.58
N SER A 65 4.83 9.53 5.38
CA SER A 65 4.49 10.43 4.26
C SER A 65 5.20 11.78 4.39
N ASN A 66 5.34 12.29 5.61
CA ASN A 66 6.11 13.53 5.86
C ASN A 66 7.60 13.36 5.56
N GLU A 67 8.18 12.22 5.93
CA GLU A 67 9.57 11.90 5.60
C GLU A 67 9.77 11.82 4.10
N ALA A 68 8.89 11.15 3.39
CA ALA A 68 8.92 11.06 1.93
C ALA A 68 8.78 12.44 1.27
N ASN A 69 7.83 13.25 1.70
CA ASN A 69 7.64 14.60 1.18
C ASN A 69 8.88 15.48 1.37
N LYS A 70 9.52 15.45 2.54
CA LYS A 70 10.75 16.20 2.79
C LYS A 70 11.88 15.82 1.84
N GLN A 71 11.95 14.57 1.44
CA GLN A 71 12.99 14.08 0.56
C GLN A 71 12.76 14.47 -0.92
N TYR A 72 11.49 14.51 -1.36
CA TYR A 72 11.16 14.71 -2.78
C TYR A 72 10.71 16.12 -3.14
N PHE A 73 10.24 16.88 -2.16
CA PHE A 73 9.66 18.21 -2.41
C PHE A 73 10.30 19.25 -1.49
N GLU A 74 10.88 20.26 -2.10
CA GLU A 74 11.38 21.42 -1.37
C GLU A 74 10.22 22.35 -0.99
N GLY A 75 9.99 22.54 0.30
CA GLY A 75 9.10 23.57 0.86
C GLY A 75 7.79 23.09 1.50
N ASP A 76 7.18 23.98 2.28
CA ASP A 76 6.03 23.71 3.18
C ASP A 76 4.69 23.45 2.47
N ARG A 77 4.60 23.56 1.14
CA ARG A 77 3.32 23.57 0.43
C ARG A 77 2.58 22.23 0.47
N ILE A 78 3.28 21.13 0.62
CA ILE A 78 2.71 19.78 0.57
C ILE A 78 2.32 19.26 1.96
N PHE A 79 2.84 19.89 3.02
CA PHE A 79 2.54 19.50 4.41
C PHE A 79 1.10 19.74 4.86
N LYS A 80 0.35 20.60 4.16
CA LYS A 80 -1.08 20.81 4.44
C LYS A 80 -1.97 19.64 4.00
N MET A 81 -1.42 18.68 3.25
CA MET A 81 -2.14 17.49 2.80
C MET A 81 -2.39 16.46 3.90
N LEU A 82 -1.91 16.67 5.10
CA LEU A 82 -1.83 15.63 6.10
C LEU A 82 -2.89 15.76 7.17
N LEU A 83 -3.94 14.96 7.02
CA LEU A 83 -4.88 14.53 8.06
C LEU A 83 -5.67 15.65 8.74
N ASP A 84 -6.63 16.18 8.06
CA ASP A 84 -7.84 16.57 8.76
C ASP A 84 -8.75 15.32 8.86
N LYS A 85 -8.74 14.67 10.03
CA LYS A 85 -9.63 13.54 10.34
C LYS A 85 -11.11 13.85 10.10
N SER A 86 -11.47 15.14 10.07
CA SER A 86 -12.85 15.62 9.94
C SER A 86 -13.35 15.56 8.49
N THR A 87 -12.48 15.54 7.50
CA THR A 87 -12.90 15.67 6.10
C THR A 87 -12.74 14.41 5.26
N ASN A 88 -11.93 13.44 5.69
CA ASN A 88 -11.66 12.19 4.93
C ASN A 88 -11.30 12.43 3.44
N ARG A 89 -10.92 13.66 3.07
CA ARG A 89 -10.74 14.09 1.68
C ARG A 89 -9.33 13.91 1.16
N ASP A 90 -8.33 13.92 2.05
CA ASP A 90 -6.93 13.93 1.65
C ASP A 90 -6.32 12.53 1.59
N TYR A 91 -6.98 11.54 2.20
CA TYR A 91 -6.62 10.14 2.15
C TYR A 91 -7.77 9.29 1.61
N ASN A 92 -7.52 8.67 0.50
CA ASN A 92 -8.36 7.60 0.03
C ASN A 92 -7.86 6.29 0.67
N ILE A 93 -8.41 5.92 1.82
CA ILE A 93 -8.04 4.72 2.56
C ILE A 93 -9.10 3.65 2.39
N TRP A 94 -8.66 2.43 2.15
CA TRP A 94 -9.53 1.26 2.11
C TRP A 94 -8.84 0.03 2.67
N THR A 95 -9.62 -0.85 3.26
CA THR A 95 -9.20 -2.19 3.67
C THR A 95 -9.44 -3.20 2.58
N ASN A 96 -8.54 -4.19 2.49
CA ASN A 96 -8.70 -5.34 1.62
C ASN A 96 -8.56 -6.63 2.45
N VAL A 97 -9.47 -7.58 2.21
CA VAL A 97 -9.32 -8.97 2.62
C VAL A 97 -9.24 -9.80 1.35
N ASN A 98 -8.07 -10.32 1.09
CA ASN A 98 -7.74 -11.06 -0.13
C ASN A 98 -7.72 -12.55 0.20
N GLU A 99 -8.57 -13.31 -0.46
CA GLU A 99 -8.65 -14.76 -0.30
C GLU A 99 -7.41 -15.48 -0.86
N VAL A 100 -7.27 -16.75 -0.52
CA VAL A 100 -6.31 -17.64 -1.19
C VAL A 100 -6.59 -17.64 -2.69
N GLY A 101 -5.53 -17.59 -3.51
CA GLY A 101 -5.61 -17.48 -4.97
C GLY A 101 -5.83 -16.06 -5.49
N SER A 102 -6.09 -15.06 -4.63
CA SER A 102 -6.25 -13.67 -5.09
C SER A 102 -4.90 -13.01 -5.41
N LYS A 103 -4.92 -12.08 -6.35
CA LYS A 103 -3.77 -11.24 -6.74
C LYS A 103 -4.23 -9.85 -7.13
N ASN A 104 -3.31 -8.89 -7.17
CA ASN A 104 -3.56 -7.58 -7.76
C ASN A 104 -2.74 -7.47 -9.06
N VAL A 105 -3.42 -7.20 -10.17
CA VAL A 105 -2.74 -7.03 -11.47
C VAL A 105 -1.90 -5.76 -11.49
N LEU A 106 -0.95 -5.69 -12.41
CA LEU A 106 -0.09 -4.53 -12.61
C LEU A 106 -0.92 -3.26 -12.86
N HIS A 107 -0.70 -2.23 -12.07
CA HIS A 107 -1.39 -0.93 -12.14
C HIS A 107 -0.55 0.20 -11.57
N THR A 108 -1.06 1.43 -11.68
CA THR A 108 -0.50 2.66 -11.10
C THR A 108 -1.62 3.45 -10.43
N HIS A 109 -1.26 4.38 -9.56
CA HIS A 109 -2.17 5.36 -8.94
C HIS A 109 -1.90 6.74 -9.53
N THR A 110 -2.35 6.96 -10.77
CA THR A 110 -1.99 8.16 -11.57
C THR A 110 -2.48 9.48 -10.99
N THR A 111 -3.47 9.46 -10.11
CA THR A 111 -4.01 10.65 -9.43
C THR A 111 -3.35 10.92 -8.08
N ASP A 112 -2.58 9.95 -7.57
CA ASP A 112 -2.00 10.04 -6.25
C ASP A 112 -0.52 10.46 -6.33
N ALA A 113 -0.10 11.40 -5.49
CA ALA A 113 1.30 11.73 -5.27
C ALA A 113 2.04 10.52 -4.67
N TRP A 114 1.41 9.92 -3.68
CA TRP A 114 1.90 8.76 -2.97
C TRP A 114 0.83 7.66 -2.91
N ALA A 115 1.26 6.43 -3.04
CA ALA A 115 0.48 5.24 -2.75
C ALA A 115 1.14 4.45 -1.63
N GLY A 116 0.35 3.81 -0.79
CA GLY A 116 0.88 3.07 0.33
C GLY A 116 0.03 1.87 0.72
N ILE A 117 0.65 0.99 1.49
CA ILE A 117 0.01 -0.20 2.03
C ILE A 117 0.52 -0.49 3.45
N TYR A 118 -0.39 -0.85 4.34
CA TYR A 118 -0.09 -1.39 5.66
C TYR A 118 -0.57 -2.84 5.73
N TYR A 119 0.30 -3.74 6.13
CA TYR A 119 0.01 -5.17 6.20
C TYR A 119 -0.35 -5.59 7.63
N LEU A 120 -1.56 -6.10 7.77
CA LEU A 120 -2.08 -6.60 9.04
C LEU A 120 -1.90 -8.11 9.19
N GLN A 121 -2.08 -8.84 8.08
CA GLN A 121 -1.83 -10.26 7.94
C GLN A 121 -1.35 -10.53 6.51
N ALA A 122 -0.07 -10.78 6.34
CA ALA A 122 0.50 -10.86 4.99
C ALA A 122 1.68 -11.80 4.83
N GLU A 123 2.28 -12.26 5.90
CA GLU A 123 3.45 -13.11 5.81
C GLU A 123 3.17 -14.39 5.01
N GLY A 124 3.94 -14.60 3.95
CA GLY A 124 3.80 -15.76 3.05
C GLY A 124 2.66 -15.66 2.02
N THR A 125 1.96 -14.52 1.90
CA THR A 125 0.77 -14.37 1.03
C THR A 125 1.06 -13.76 -0.35
N GLY A 126 2.31 -13.81 -0.83
CA GLY A 126 2.75 -13.20 -2.10
C GLY A 126 3.42 -11.84 -1.90
N ASN A 127 4.33 -11.50 -2.79
CA ASN A 127 5.14 -10.28 -2.71
C ASN A 127 4.40 -9.07 -3.31
N LEU A 128 4.72 -7.88 -2.81
CA LEU A 128 4.48 -6.61 -3.50
C LEU A 128 5.61 -6.39 -4.50
N VAL A 129 5.29 -6.32 -5.79
CA VAL A 129 6.29 -6.26 -6.86
C VAL A 129 6.18 -4.95 -7.61
N PHE A 130 7.28 -4.20 -7.68
CA PHE A 130 7.42 -2.98 -8.43
C PHE A 130 8.08 -3.24 -9.77
N THR A 131 7.56 -2.65 -10.82
CA THR A 131 8.11 -2.75 -12.18
C THR A 131 8.81 -1.44 -12.53
N ASN A 132 10.06 -1.52 -12.99
CA ASN A 132 10.76 -0.34 -13.47
C ASN A 132 10.02 0.22 -14.70
N PRO A 133 9.56 1.49 -14.68
CA PRO A 133 8.81 2.09 -15.78
C PRO A 133 9.60 2.16 -17.09
N ALA A 134 10.94 2.18 -17.00
CA ALA A 134 11.83 2.09 -18.17
C ALA A 134 12.00 0.65 -18.70
N ASN A 135 11.20 -0.30 -18.26
CA ASN A 135 11.33 -1.71 -18.59
C ASN A 135 11.31 -1.99 -20.10
N ILE A 136 10.56 -1.21 -20.90
CA ILE A 136 10.56 -1.32 -22.37
C ILE A 136 11.96 -1.10 -22.93
N LEU A 137 12.67 -0.11 -22.43
CA LEU A 137 14.06 0.17 -22.84
C LEU A 137 15.04 -0.92 -22.39
N LEU A 138 14.74 -1.56 -21.26
CA LEU A 138 15.57 -2.64 -20.71
C LEU A 138 15.32 -3.99 -21.38
N GLN A 139 14.17 -4.18 -22.03
CA GLN A 139 13.86 -5.42 -22.76
C GLN A 139 14.84 -5.71 -23.89
N CYS A 140 15.42 -4.68 -24.49
CA CYS A 140 16.39 -4.80 -25.59
C CYS A 140 17.80 -5.19 -25.11
N ASN A 141 18.06 -5.16 -23.79
CA ASN A 141 19.38 -5.45 -23.23
C ASN A 141 19.28 -6.45 -22.08
N THR A 142 19.47 -7.73 -22.39
CA THR A 142 19.43 -8.83 -21.42
C THR A 142 20.55 -8.79 -20.38
N LYS A 143 21.59 -8.00 -20.60
CA LYS A 143 22.76 -7.82 -19.70
C LYS A 143 22.69 -6.52 -18.90
N SER A 144 21.53 -5.80 -18.93
CA SER A 144 21.39 -4.56 -18.17
C SER A 144 21.59 -4.82 -16.66
N PRO A 145 22.40 -3.99 -15.98
CA PRO A 145 22.54 -4.06 -14.52
C PRO A 145 21.29 -3.53 -13.80
N TYR A 146 20.34 -2.94 -14.51
CA TYR A 146 19.13 -2.39 -13.91
C TYR A 146 18.09 -3.47 -13.68
N THR A 147 17.54 -3.49 -12.49
CA THR A 147 16.48 -4.41 -12.11
C THR A 147 15.19 -4.08 -12.85
N ARG A 148 14.59 -5.07 -13.50
CA ARG A 148 13.30 -4.90 -14.21
C ARG A 148 12.13 -4.89 -13.22
N LYS A 149 12.21 -5.73 -12.21
CA LYS A 149 11.24 -5.85 -11.13
C LYS A 149 11.95 -5.96 -9.78
N THR A 150 11.36 -5.39 -8.75
CA THR A 150 11.82 -5.49 -7.38
C THR A 150 10.66 -5.93 -6.51
N GLY A 151 10.81 -7.04 -5.79
CA GLY A 151 9.80 -7.56 -4.88
C GLY A 151 10.09 -7.22 -3.43
N ILE A 152 9.05 -6.82 -2.69
CA ILE A 152 9.07 -6.71 -1.23
C ILE A 152 8.29 -7.90 -0.67
N LYS A 153 8.91 -8.67 0.18
CA LYS A 153 8.26 -9.72 0.96
C LYS A 153 7.50 -9.07 2.12
N PRO A 154 6.17 -9.12 2.14
CA PRO A 154 5.41 -8.46 3.19
C PRO A 154 5.58 -9.19 4.52
N LYS A 155 5.55 -8.40 5.61
CA LYS A 155 5.50 -8.87 6.98
C LYS A 155 4.29 -8.26 7.68
N ASP A 156 3.77 -8.93 8.69
CA ASP A 156 2.74 -8.38 9.54
C ASP A 156 3.31 -7.16 10.29
N GLY A 157 2.57 -6.05 10.33
CA GLY A 157 3.02 -4.77 10.88
C GLY A 157 3.90 -3.92 9.93
N MET A 158 4.13 -4.36 8.68
CA MET A 158 4.92 -3.59 7.72
C MET A 158 4.05 -2.53 7.03
N LEU A 159 4.60 -1.33 6.93
CA LEU A 159 4.04 -0.20 6.18
C LEU A 159 5.00 0.17 5.05
N VAL A 160 4.48 0.29 3.82
CA VAL A 160 5.25 0.63 2.62
C VAL A 160 4.60 1.82 1.93
N LEU A 161 5.40 2.79 1.51
CA LEU A 161 4.97 3.97 0.76
C LEU A 161 5.85 4.13 -0.49
N TRP A 162 5.24 4.52 -1.61
CA TRP A 162 5.93 4.74 -2.90
C TRP A 162 5.21 5.82 -3.71
N PRO A 163 5.89 6.46 -4.68
CA PRO A 163 5.24 7.43 -5.57
C PRO A 163 4.13 6.77 -6.38
N GLY A 164 2.95 7.38 -6.46
CA GLY A 164 1.75 6.80 -7.07
C GLY A 164 1.92 6.37 -8.53
N TRP A 165 2.82 7.02 -9.27
CA TRP A 165 3.11 6.72 -10.67
C TRP A 165 3.89 5.40 -10.88
N VAL A 166 4.45 4.79 -9.82
CA VAL A 166 5.27 3.57 -9.95
C VAL A 166 4.39 2.36 -10.21
N PRO A 167 4.59 1.64 -11.33
CA PRO A 167 3.82 0.45 -11.65
C PRO A 167 4.11 -0.67 -10.65
N HIS A 168 3.05 -1.26 -10.10
CA HIS A 168 3.18 -2.32 -9.12
C HIS A 168 2.04 -3.34 -9.25
N GLU A 169 2.31 -4.52 -8.73
CA GLU A 169 1.39 -5.64 -8.66
C GLU A 169 1.56 -6.38 -7.33
N VAL A 170 0.61 -7.22 -6.97
CA VAL A 170 0.76 -8.13 -5.85
C VAL A 170 0.61 -9.55 -6.35
N GLU A 171 1.61 -10.39 -6.05
CA GLU A 171 1.61 -11.79 -6.44
C GLU A 171 0.41 -12.55 -5.88
N GLU A 172 0.08 -13.66 -6.51
CA GLU A 172 -0.98 -14.54 -6.08
C GLU A 172 -0.74 -15.06 -4.67
N ASN A 173 -1.77 -15.02 -3.84
CA ASN A 173 -1.75 -15.60 -2.51
C ASN A 173 -1.84 -17.13 -2.59
N GLN A 174 -0.72 -17.78 -2.60
CA GLN A 174 -0.60 -19.25 -2.61
C GLN A 174 -0.51 -19.87 -1.21
N SER A 175 -0.69 -19.06 -0.17
CA SER A 175 -0.72 -19.54 1.22
C SER A 175 -2.07 -20.17 1.56
N ASN A 176 -2.21 -20.65 2.79
CA ASN A 176 -3.47 -21.19 3.31
C ASN A 176 -4.25 -20.17 4.17
N LYS A 177 -3.89 -18.90 4.13
CA LYS A 177 -4.53 -17.82 4.90
C LYS A 177 -4.86 -16.61 4.04
N GLN A 178 -5.82 -15.82 4.46
CA GLN A 178 -6.16 -14.54 3.83
C GLN A 178 -5.01 -13.56 4.01
N ARG A 179 -4.82 -12.66 3.02
CA ARG A 179 -4.02 -11.44 3.19
C ARG A 179 -4.95 -10.29 3.57
N ILE A 180 -4.65 -9.61 4.68
CA ILE A 180 -5.41 -8.47 5.19
C ILE A 180 -4.50 -7.26 5.22
N ASN A 181 -4.92 -6.17 4.55
CA ASN A 181 -4.14 -4.95 4.48
C ASN A 181 -5.06 -3.71 4.40
N LEU A 182 -4.48 -2.56 4.74
CA LEU A 182 -5.02 -1.25 4.42
C LEU A 182 -4.19 -0.65 3.30
N ALA A 183 -4.83 -0.14 2.28
CA ALA A 183 -4.18 0.61 1.21
C ALA A 183 -4.68 2.05 1.22
N TRP A 184 -3.84 2.98 0.80
CA TRP A 184 -4.21 4.40 0.70
C TRP A 184 -3.51 5.10 -0.44
N GLY A 185 -4.11 6.19 -0.91
CA GLY A 185 -3.51 7.14 -1.82
C GLY A 185 -3.52 8.54 -1.22
N ILE A 186 -2.52 9.35 -1.54
CA ILE A 186 -2.43 10.76 -1.18
C ILE A 186 -2.44 11.55 -2.47
N ASN A 187 -3.48 12.37 -2.67
CA ASN A 187 -3.65 13.15 -3.89
C ASN A 187 -2.69 14.35 -3.96
N TYR A 188 -2.39 14.80 -5.18
CA TYR A 188 -1.84 16.14 -5.40
C TYR A 188 -2.94 17.18 -5.12
N ASN A 189 -2.64 18.20 -4.33
CA ASN A 189 -3.47 19.40 -4.16
C ASN A 189 -2.96 20.55 -5.04
#